data_10afa14abd9432f0ea7443acb85949bd
#
_entry.id   10afa14abd9432f0ea7443acb85949bd
#
_cell.length_a   1.000
_cell.length_b   1.000
_cell.length_c   1.000
_cell.angle_alpha   90.00
_cell.angle_beta   90.00
_cell.angle_gamma   90.00
#
_symmetry.space_group_name_H-M   'P 1'
#
loop_
_entity.id
_entity.type
_entity.pdbx_description
1 polymer ?
#
loop_
_entity_poly.entity_id
_entity_poly.type
_entity_poly.pdbx_seq_one_letter_code
_entity_poly.pdbx_strand_id
1 'polypeptide(L)'
;MKKGKKSIRKNILKEKNMAVLKIEEFEQLNTVFFKNCERNYHPAQIVIEYNGCRKLEDLLSIRYPRSFELQGVYSTVNGMTLDMYLMNMRNMLMEQLTESELIVVNRCADGVNRSGFRRALKVQNPMAQLLFEDMQGKIIEPSEEDLPYDVKGDKIVLDDVDFGVWYVDAYDHPELYLHKEIDFKGQIFRPKGMPDNMFVPVREIMTCCADDVRYYGYPCKAEMKIDAKTKSWMQIRARFEYEAVSSFGNKQPVLYLIDMEPAAEPEDKVVYLG
;
A
#
# COMPACT_ATOMS: atom_id res chain seq x y z
N MET A 1 26.02 -40.74 -23.57
CA MET A 1 25.06 -40.20 -22.61
C MET A 1 24.02 -39.35 -23.34
N LYS A 2 22.80 -39.85 -23.56
CA LYS A 2 21.70 -39.05 -24.17
C LYS A 2 21.11 -38.18 -23.06
N LYS A 3 21.37 -36.87 -23.09
CA LYS A 3 20.61 -35.90 -22.27
C LYS A 3 19.15 -35.97 -22.69
N GLY A 4 18.32 -36.55 -21.83
CA GLY A 4 16.86 -36.56 -22.02
C GLY A 4 16.32 -35.14 -22.08
N LYS A 5 15.70 -34.75 -23.21
CA LYS A 5 14.92 -33.55 -23.33
C LYS A 5 13.74 -33.72 -22.37
N LYS A 6 13.74 -33.03 -21.22
CA LYS A 6 12.55 -32.94 -20.37
C LYS A 6 11.43 -32.34 -21.22
N SER A 7 10.37 -33.10 -21.42
CA SER A 7 9.24 -32.65 -22.24
C SER A 7 8.38 -31.69 -21.40
N ILE A 8 8.17 -30.50 -21.92
CA ILE A 8 7.16 -29.58 -21.40
C ILE A 8 5.79 -30.23 -21.62
N ARG A 9 5.07 -30.55 -20.53
CA ARG A 9 3.70 -31.07 -20.62
C ARG A 9 2.77 -29.94 -20.99
N LYS A 10 2.06 -30.08 -22.11
CA LYS A 10 1.06 -29.13 -22.61
C LYS A 10 -0.32 -29.63 -22.26
N ASN A 11 -1.08 -28.85 -21.50
CA ASN A 11 -2.50 -29.07 -21.29
C ASN A 11 -3.27 -27.94 -21.99
N ILE A 12 -4.18 -28.28 -22.87
CA ILE A 12 -5.02 -27.32 -23.59
C ILE A 12 -6.43 -27.43 -23.05
N LEU A 13 -6.93 -26.33 -22.46
CA LEU A 13 -8.32 -26.22 -22.00
C LEU A 13 -9.15 -25.63 -23.16
N LYS A 14 -9.61 -26.49 -24.06
CA LYS A 14 -10.30 -26.09 -25.31
C LYS A 14 -11.51 -25.18 -25.11
N GLU A 15 -12.27 -25.41 -24.03
CA GLU A 15 -13.50 -24.66 -23.73
C GLU A 15 -13.21 -23.19 -23.32
N LYS A 16 -11.99 -22.88 -22.81
CA LYS A 16 -11.62 -21.55 -22.31
C LYS A 16 -10.59 -20.83 -23.17
N ASN A 17 -10.25 -21.38 -24.33
CA ASN A 17 -9.17 -20.84 -25.18
C ASN A 17 -7.85 -20.60 -24.41
N MET A 18 -7.49 -21.52 -23.51
CA MET A 18 -6.32 -21.45 -22.67
C MET A 18 -5.37 -22.60 -22.96
N ALA A 19 -4.06 -22.31 -22.97
CA ALA A 19 -3.00 -23.30 -22.98
C ALA A 19 -2.21 -23.21 -21.67
N VAL A 20 -2.11 -24.33 -20.94
CA VAL A 20 -1.32 -24.41 -19.71
C VAL A 20 0.00 -25.10 -20.01
N LEU A 21 1.10 -24.43 -19.72
CA LEU A 21 2.46 -24.92 -19.91
C LEU A 21 3.11 -25.07 -18.54
N LYS A 22 3.40 -26.32 -18.13
CA LYS A 22 4.14 -26.56 -16.90
C LYS A 22 5.65 -26.42 -17.15
N ILE A 23 6.29 -25.53 -16.41
CA ILE A 23 7.73 -25.32 -16.39
C ILE A 23 8.29 -26.00 -15.14
N GLU A 24 9.26 -26.88 -15.31
CA GLU A 24 9.84 -27.60 -14.18
C GLU A 24 11.15 -26.96 -13.70
N GLU A 25 11.92 -26.38 -14.63
CA GLU A 25 13.19 -25.71 -14.33
C GLU A 25 13.11 -24.26 -14.79
N PHE A 26 13.54 -23.33 -13.93
CA PHE A 26 13.44 -21.87 -14.20
C PHE A 26 14.17 -21.47 -15.49
N GLU A 27 15.30 -22.09 -15.80
CA GLU A 27 16.12 -21.80 -16.98
C GLU A 27 15.37 -22.04 -18.30
N GLN A 28 14.25 -22.72 -18.25
CA GLN A 28 13.33 -22.89 -19.40
C GLN A 28 12.59 -21.60 -19.73
N LEU A 29 12.40 -20.70 -18.73
CA LEU A 29 11.82 -19.38 -18.91
C LEU A 29 12.90 -18.43 -19.46
N ASN A 30 12.94 -18.29 -20.76
CA ASN A 30 13.92 -17.44 -21.45
C ASN A 30 13.30 -16.84 -22.71
N THR A 31 14.00 -15.94 -23.36
CA THR A 31 13.54 -15.27 -24.58
C THR A 31 13.05 -16.23 -25.67
N VAL A 32 13.72 -17.41 -25.82
CA VAL A 32 13.33 -18.40 -26.82
C VAL A 32 11.99 -19.05 -26.48
N PHE A 33 11.76 -19.32 -25.18
CA PHE A 33 10.47 -19.85 -24.72
C PHE A 33 9.33 -18.89 -25.07
N PHE A 34 9.46 -17.60 -24.75
CA PHE A 34 8.41 -16.62 -25.05
C PHE A 34 8.17 -16.40 -26.53
N LYS A 35 9.23 -16.39 -27.37
CA LYS A 35 9.10 -16.37 -28.83
C LYS A 35 8.36 -17.61 -29.36
N ASN A 36 8.58 -18.77 -28.75
CA ASN A 36 7.87 -19.98 -29.12
C ASN A 36 6.39 -19.92 -28.69
N CYS A 37 6.08 -19.33 -27.53
CA CYS A 37 4.71 -19.10 -27.10
C CYS A 37 3.98 -18.17 -28.08
N GLU A 38 4.59 -17.05 -28.45
CA GLU A 38 4.07 -16.12 -29.43
C GLU A 38 3.76 -16.81 -30.76
N ARG A 39 4.73 -17.53 -31.32
CA ARG A 39 4.59 -18.22 -32.62
C ARG A 39 3.56 -19.34 -32.62
N ASN A 40 3.46 -20.12 -31.55
CA ASN A 40 2.63 -21.33 -31.53
C ASN A 40 1.21 -21.09 -31.02
N TYR A 41 0.99 -20.05 -30.20
CA TYR A 41 -0.29 -19.83 -29.54
C TYR A 41 -0.91 -18.47 -29.83
N HIS A 42 -0.12 -17.49 -30.31
CA HIS A 42 -0.57 -16.12 -30.55
C HIS A 42 -1.37 -15.56 -29.33
N PRO A 43 -0.81 -15.63 -28.10
CA PRO A 43 -1.56 -15.30 -26.90
C PRO A 43 -1.83 -13.80 -26.84
N ALA A 44 -3.04 -13.41 -26.45
CA ALA A 44 -3.38 -12.04 -26.11
C ALA A 44 -2.76 -11.67 -24.73
N GLN A 45 -2.64 -12.66 -23.85
CA GLN A 45 -2.07 -12.51 -22.51
C GLN A 45 -1.33 -13.77 -22.06
N ILE A 46 -0.25 -13.61 -21.33
CA ILE A 46 0.47 -14.69 -20.64
C ILE A 46 0.42 -14.40 -19.14
N VAL A 47 -0.10 -15.35 -18.37
CA VAL A 47 -0.06 -15.33 -16.90
C VAL A 47 0.98 -16.34 -16.45
N ILE A 48 1.89 -15.90 -15.59
CA ILE A 48 2.94 -16.75 -15.03
C ILE A 48 2.62 -16.97 -13.55
N GLU A 49 2.28 -18.22 -13.18
CA GLU A 49 2.27 -18.61 -11.78
C GLU A 49 3.71 -18.83 -11.33
N TYR A 50 4.21 -17.92 -10.48
CA TYR A 50 5.59 -17.91 -10.05
C TYR A 50 5.75 -18.50 -8.65
N ASN A 51 6.86 -19.20 -8.43
CA ASN A 51 7.15 -19.80 -7.13
C ASN A 51 7.63 -18.74 -6.14
N GLY A 52 6.84 -18.48 -5.10
CA GLY A 52 7.13 -17.50 -4.05
C GLY A 52 8.37 -17.81 -3.17
N CYS A 53 9.09 -18.90 -3.41
CA CYS A 53 10.39 -19.18 -2.79
C CYS A 53 11.58 -18.73 -3.64
N ARG A 54 11.35 -18.17 -4.83
CA ARG A 54 12.37 -17.62 -5.72
C ARG A 54 12.29 -16.11 -5.76
N LYS A 55 13.41 -15.46 -6.00
CA LYS A 55 13.47 -14.01 -6.16
C LYS A 55 12.64 -13.57 -7.37
N LEU A 56 11.79 -12.61 -7.19
CA LEU A 56 10.99 -12.02 -8.27
C LEU A 56 11.89 -11.34 -9.31
N GLU A 57 13.00 -10.75 -8.86
CA GLU A 57 14.01 -10.13 -9.72
C GLU A 57 14.52 -11.07 -10.81
N ASP A 58 14.67 -12.37 -10.50
CA ASP A 58 15.10 -13.39 -11.50
C ASP A 58 14.11 -13.46 -12.68
N LEU A 59 12.81 -13.37 -12.40
CA LEU A 59 11.77 -13.35 -13.42
C LEU A 59 11.76 -12.02 -14.19
N LEU A 60 11.84 -10.91 -13.48
CA LEU A 60 11.77 -9.56 -14.08
C LEU A 60 13.02 -9.27 -14.94
N SER A 61 14.16 -9.88 -14.64
CA SER A 61 15.40 -9.71 -15.42
C SER A 61 15.45 -10.48 -16.74
N ILE A 62 14.47 -11.35 -17.01
CA ILE A 62 14.38 -12.08 -18.28
C ILE A 62 14.22 -11.09 -19.44
N ARG A 63 15.01 -11.24 -20.50
CA ARG A 63 14.84 -10.44 -21.70
C ARG A 63 13.63 -10.96 -22.50
N TYR A 64 12.50 -10.29 -22.35
CA TYR A 64 11.28 -10.58 -23.09
C TYR A 64 11.37 -10.12 -24.56
N PRO A 65 10.62 -10.74 -25.50
CA PRO A 65 10.44 -10.19 -26.84
C PRO A 65 9.80 -8.80 -26.76
N ARG A 66 10.08 -7.92 -27.73
CA ARG A 66 9.55 -6.55 -27.77
C ARG A 66 8.03 -6.44 -27.88
N SER A 67 7.38 -7.52 -28.30
CA SER A 67 5.92 -7.66 -28.39
C SER A 67 5.24 -7.92 -27.04
N PHE A 68 6.03 -8.20 -25.99
CA PHE A 68 5.51 -8.45 -24.64
C PHE A 68 5.80 -7.26 -23.73
N GLU A 69 4.81 -6.88 -22.96
CA GLU A 69 4.89 -5.85 -21.94
C GLU A 69 4.38 -6.43 -20.60
N LEU A 70 5.09 -6.13 -19.52
CA LEU A 70 4.63 -6.49 -18.18
C LEU A 70 3.41 -5.64 -17.82
N GLN A 71 2.29 -6.29 -17.55
CA GLN A 71 1.03 -5.62 -17.24
C GLN A 71 0.82 -5.43 -15.73
N GLY A 72 1.40 -6.29 -14.91
CA GLY A 72 1.33 -6.18 -13.47
C GLY A 72 1.86 -7.41 -12.74
N VAL A 73 2.12 -7.23 -11.46
CA VAL A 73 2.52 -8.27 -10.51
C VAL A 73 1.44 -8.39 -9.44
N TYR A 74 0.88 -9.59 -9.29
CA TYR A 74 -0.18 -9.89 -8.34
C TYR A 74 0.28 -10.99 -7.39
N SER A 75 0.19 -10.76 -6.10
CA SER A 75 0.62 -11.72 -5.08
C SER A 75 -0.55 -12.25 -4.26
N THR A 76 -0.46 -13.51 -3.88
CA THR A 76 -1.40 -14.12 -2.94
C THR A 76 -0.68 -14.58 -1.68
N VAL A 77 -1.25 -14.27 -0.53
CA VAL A 77 -0.71 -14.63 0.78
C VAL A 77 -1.78 -15.38 1.56
N ASN A 78 -1.40 -16.49 2.19
CA ASN A 78 -2.34 -17.25 3.02
C ASN A 78 -2.46 -16.60 4.41
N GLY A 79 -3.63 -16.03 4.72
CA GLY A 79 -3.91 -15.35 5.98
C GLY A 79 -3.70 -16.22 7.22
N MET A 80 -4.00 -17.54 7.14
CA MET A 80 -3.79 -18.46 8.26
C MET A 80 -2.31 -18.67 8.65
N THR A 81 -1.38 -18.41 7.75
CA THR A 81 0.06 -18.64 7.98
C THR A 81 0.89 -17.37 7.90
N LEU A 82 0.27 -16.22 7.63
CA LEU A 82 0.99 -14.96 7.43
C LEU A 82 1.80 -14.56 8.66
N ASP A 83 1.25 -14.64 9.86
CA ASP A 83 1.96 -14.32 11.11
C ASP A 83 3.23 -15.18 11.27
N MET A 84 3.14 -16.47 10.96
CA MET A 84 4.29 -17.37 11.02
C MET A 84 5.39 -16.94 10.02
N TYR A 85 5.01 -16.53 8.81
CA TYR A 85 5.96 -16.01 7.82
C TYR A 85 6.56 -14.68 8.23
N LEU A 86 5.76 -13.77 8.77
CA LEU A 86 6.24 -12.47 9.27
C LEU A 86 7.24 -12.62 10.42
N MET A 87 7.04 -13.61 11.30
CA MET A 87 7.95 -13.87 12.43
C MET A 87 9.23 -14.59 12.01
N ASN A 88 9.16 -15.57 11.11
CA ASN A 88 10.27 -16.47 10.84
C ASN A 88 10.96 -16.27 9.48
N MET A 89 10.26 -15.73 8.48
CA MET A 89 10.73 -15.62 7.09
C MET A 89 10.37 -14.27 6.47
N ARG A 90 10.35 -13.22 7.29
CA ARG A 90 9.89 -11.88 6.91
C ARG A 90 10.55 -11.37 5.62
N ASN A 91 11.89 -11.40 5.56
CA ASN A 91 12.62 -10.85 4.41
C ASN A 91 12.24 -11.55 3.10
N MET A 92 12.14 -12.88 3.12
CA MET A 92 11.75 -13.65 1.94
C MET A 92 10.33 -13.31 1.49
N LEU A 93 9.38 -13.22 2.44
CA LEU A 93 7.99 -12.85 2.13
C LEU A 93 7.92 -11.44 1.56
N MET A 94 8.56 -10.48 2.23
CA MET A 94 8.49 -9.07 1.85
C MET A 94 9.13 -8.81 0.49
N GLU A 95 10.26 -9.45 0.17
CA GLU A 95 10.90 -9.35 -1.15
C GLU A 95 9.93 -9.74 -2.29
N GLN A 96 9.06 -10.73 -2.06
CA GLN A 96 8.07 -11.16 -3.04
C GLN A 96 6.91 -10.17 -3.22
N LEU A 97 6.65 -9.34 -2.20
CA LEU A 97 5.52 -8.42 -2.18
C LEU A 97 5.88 -7.00 -2.62
N THR A 98 7.17 -6.66 -2.70
CA THR A 98 7.66 -5.31 -2.99
C THR A 98 7.15 -4.75 -4.31
N GLU A 99 7.13 -5.57 -5.36
CA GLU A 99 6.73 -5.16 -6.71
C GLU A 99 5.25 -5.45 -7.03
N SER A 100 4.48 -5.88 -6.02
CA SER A 100 3.08 -6.26 -6.25
C SER A 100 2.18 -5.04 -6.32
N GLU A 101 1.38 -4.92 -7.37
CA GLU A 101 0.32 -3.93 -7.50
C GLU A 101 -0.92 -4.31 -6.69
N LEU A 102 -1.18 -5.62 -6.59
CA LEU A 102 -2.28 -6.18 -5.81
C LEU A 102 -1.77 -7.34 -4.96
N ILE A 103 -2.09 -7.31 -3.67
CA ILE A 103 -1.83 -8.38 -2.73
C ILE A 103 -3.17 -8.90 -2.20
N VAL A 104 -3.48 -10.16 -2.47
CA VAL A 104 -4.67 -10.82 -1.95
C VAL A 104 -4.28 -11.69 -0.76
N VAL A 105 -4.74 -11.30 0.43
CA VAL A 105 -4.62 -12.13 1.63
C VAL A 105 -5.84 -13.03 1.70
N ASN A 106 -5.69 -14.26 1.24
CA ASN A 106 -6.80 -15.22 1.19
C ASN A 106 -6.91 -16.07 2.46
N ARG A 107 -8.00 -16.78 2.62
CA ARG A 107 -8.24 -17.71 3.74
C ARG A 107 -8.12 -17.04 5.11
N CYS A 108 -8.61 -15.82 5.22
CA CYS A 108 -8.74 -15.16 6.52
C CYS A 108 -9.86 -15.83 7.32
N ALA A 109 -9.51 -16.37 8.49
CA ALA A 109 -10.50 -16.85 9.44
C ALA A 109 -11.11 -15.67 10.22
N ASP A 110 -12.24 -15.90 10.89
CA ASP A 110 -12.81 -14.92 11.81
C ASP A 110 -11.81 -14.56 12.92
N GLY A 111 -11.72 -13.28 13.25
CA GLY A 111 -10.81 -12.77 14.28
C GLY A 111 -9.34 -12.64 13.86
N VAL A 112 -9.00 -12.83 12.58
CA VAL A 112 -7.66 -12.52 12.05
C VAL A 112 -7.38 -11.03 12.20
N ASN A 113 -6.20 -10.69 12.72
CA ASN A 113 -5.75 -9.31 12.88
C ASN A 113 -5.40 -8.68 11.51
N ARG A 114 -6.44 -8.23 10.78
CA ARG A 114 -6.30 -7.64 9.45
C ARG A 114 -5.57 -6.30 9.48
N SER A 115 -5.79 -5.48 10.50
CA SER A 115 -5.08 -4.20 10.67
C SER A 115 -3.58 -4.41 10.82
N GLY A 116 -3.16 -5.37 11.64
CA GLY A 116 -1.74 -5.74 11.78
C GLY A 116 -1.15 -6.28 10.48
N PHE A 117 -1.92 -7.07 9.73
CA PHE A 117 -1.48 -7.55 8.41
C PHE A 117 -1.36 -6.42 7.40
N ARG A 118 -2.35 -5.53 7.35
CA ARG A 118 -2.31 -4.34 6.50
C ARG A 118 -1.07 -3.50 6.81
N ARG A 119 -0.85 -3.17 8.08
CA ARG A 119 0.31 -2.39 8.53
C ARG A 119 1.63 -3.07 8.12
N ALA A 120 1.78 -4.36 8.39
CA ALA A 120 3.00 -5.10 8.07
C ALA A 120 3.31 -5.13 6.56
N LEU A 121 2.30 -5.30 5.73
CA LEU A 121 2.44 -5.34 4.27
C LEU A 121 2.68 -3.94 3.70
N LYS A 122 1.97 -2.93 4.20
CA LYS A 122 2.07 -1.56 3.71
C LYS A 122 3.37 -0.86 4.07
N VAL A 123 4.02 -1.23 5.15
CA VAL A 123 5.39 -0.78 5.46
C VAL A 123 6.35 -1.13 4.32
N GLN A 124 6.19 -2.31 3.71
CA GLN A 124 7.07 -2.77 2.63
C GLN A 124 6.65 -2.27 1.25
N ASN A 125 5.35 -2.24 0.98
CA ASN A 125 4.79 -1.82 -0.29
C ASN A 125 3.53 -0.97 -0.05
N PRO A 126 3.68 0.32 0.23
CA PRO A 126 2.57 1.22 0.54
C PRO A 126 1.62 1.44 -0.64
N MET A 127 2.09 1.25 -1.87
CA MET A 127 1.29 1.45 -3.08
C MET A 127 0.43 0.26 -3.46
N ALA A 128 0.71 -0.94 -2.91
CA ALA A 128 -0.06 -2.13 -3.24
C ALA A 128 -1.52 -2.01 -2.78
N GLN A 129 -2.43 -2.42 -3.63
CA GLN A 129 -3.80 -2.68 -3.24
C GLN A 129 -3.86 -3.93 -2.37
N LEU A 130 -4.51 -3.87 -1.20
CA LEU A 130 -4.70 -5.00 -0.32
C LEU A 130 -6.17 -5.45 -0.33
N LEU A 131 -6.39 -6.70 -0.66
CA LEU A 131 -7.69 -7.36 -0.54
C LEU A 131 -7.60 -8.52 0.45
N PHE A 132 -8.61 -8.64 1.30
CA PHE A 132 -8.75 -9.77 2.20
C PHE A 132 -9.90 -10.66 1.73
N GLU A 133 -9.69 -11.97 1.71
CA GLU A 133 -10.71 -12.96 1.39
C GLU A 133 -10.92 -13.91 2.56
N ASP A 134 -12.17 -14.26 2.79
CA ASP A 134 -12.54 -15.27 3.77
C ASP A 134 -12.16 -16.70 3.32
N MET A 135 -12.53 -17.70 4.12
CA MET A 135 -12.27 -19.11 3.82
C MET A 135 -13.01 -19.62 2.59
N GLN A 136 -14.01 -18.90 2.08
CA GLN A 136 -14.81 -19.21 0.90
C GLN A 136 -14.37 -18.43 -0.33
N GLY A 137 -13.39 -17.54 -0.20
CA GLY A 137 -12.91 -16.68 -1.29
C GLY A 137 -13.79 -15.46 -1.56
N LYS A 138 -14.65 -15.09 -0.59
CA LYS A 138 -15.42 -13.86 -0.64
C LYS A 138 -14.57 -12.72 -0.10
N ILE A 139 -14.57 -11.59 -0.80
CA ILE A 139 -13.87 -10.37 -0.34
C ILE A 139 -14.49 -9.92 0.99
N ILE A 140 -13.63 -9.66 1.96
CA ILE A 140 -13.99 -9.06 3.22
C ILE A 140 -13.87 -7.56 3.04
N GLU A 141 -14.99 -6.87 3.11
CA GLU A 141 -15.01 -5.40 3.01
C GLU A 141 -14.20 -4.79 4.17
N PRO A 142 -13.47 -3.69 3.92
CA PRO A 142 -12.81 -2.94 4.98
C PRO A 142 -13.83 -2.51 6.04
N SER A 143 -13.42 -2.53 7.28
CA SER A 143 -14.24 -2.12 8.41
C SER A 143 -13.45 -1.18 9.32
N GLU A 144 -14.18 -0.43 10.16
CA GLU A 144 -13.55 0.41 11.18
C GLU A 144 -12.63 -0.37 12.13
N GLU A 145 -12.87 -1.68 12.28
CA GLU A 145 -12.04 -2.58 13.10
C GLU A 145 -10.66 -2.87 12.47
N ASP A 146 -10.49 -2.54 11.20
CA ASP A 146 -9.21 -2.71 10.51
C ASP A 146 -8.26 -1.51 10.71
N LEU A 147 -8.75 -0.41 11.29
CA LEU A 147 -7.93 0.75 11.59
C LEU A 147 -7.09 0.53 12.86
N PRO A 148 -5.86 1.08 12.93
CA PRO A 148 -5.00 0.91 14.11
C PRO A 148 -5.38 1.80 15.29
N TYR A 149 -6.37 2.68 15.13
CA TYR A 149 -6.89 3.62 16.12
C TYR A 149 -8.43 3.56 16.18
N ASP A 150 -9.00 4.03 17.28
CA ASP A 150 -10.45 4.04 17.47
C ASP A 150 -11.09 5.22 16.75
N VAL A 151 -11.96 4.92 15.78
CA VAL A 151 -12.75 5.91 15.03
C VAL A 151 -14.16 6.09 15.56
N LYS A 152 -14.60 5.32 16.56
CA LYS A 152 -16.00 5.38 17.05
C LYS A 152 -16.26 6.60 17.94
N GLY A 153 -15.23 7.11 18.60
CA GLY A 153 -15.31 8.30 19.45
C GLY A 153 -15.32 9.61 18.68
N ASP A 154 -15.68 10.70 19.38
CA ASP A 154 -15.59 12.06 18.83
C ASP A 154 -14.14 12.57 18.75
N LYS A 155 -13.23 11.92 19.45
CA LYS A 155 -11.80 12.22 19.46
C LYS A 155 -11.00 11.00 19.03
N ILE A 156 -10.14 11.18 18.02
CA ILE A 156 -9.22 10.18 17.50
C ILE A 156 -7.81 10.62 17.88
N VAL A 157 -7.07 9.75 18.56
CA VAL A 157 -5.68 9.97 18.92
C VAL A 157 -4.82 9.05 18.06
N LEU A 158 -3.90 9.65 17.32
CA LEU A 158 -3.00 8.92 16.43
C LEU A 158 -1.64 8.76 17.09
N ASP A 159 -1.14 7.54 17.11
CA ASP A 159 0.28 7.29 17.38
C ASP A 159 1.16 7.79 16.22
N ASP A 160 2.43 8.04 16.50
CA ASP A 160 3.37 8.59 15.51
C ASP A 160 3.42 7.77 14.21
N VAL A 161 3.28 6.45 14.29
CA VAL A 161 3.33 5.53 13.14
C VAL A 161 2.02 5.47 12.35
N ASP A 162 0.90 5.88 12.93
CA ASP A 162 -0.43 5.73 12.34
C ASP A 162 -0.85 6.92 11.45
N PHE A 163 -0.06 7.98 11.45
CA PHE A 163 -0.36 9.18 10.65
C PHE A 163 -0.53 8.87 9.16
N GLY A 164 0.29 7.99 8.59
CA GLY A 164 0.20 7.62 7.18
C GLY A 164 -1.10 6.88 6.85
N VAL A 165 -1.50 5.95 7.73
CA VAL A 165 -2.77 5.21 7.60
C VAL A 165 -3.94 6.18 7.65
N TRP A 166 -3.95 7.06 8.66
CA TRP A 166 -4.98 8.08 8.80
C TRP A 166 -5.05 9.01 7.59
N TYR A 167 -3.90 9.45 7.08
CA TYR A 167 -3.85 10.37 5.95
C TYR A 167 -4.56 9.80 4.71
N VAL A 168 -4.33 8.53 4.40
CA VAL A 168 -4.98 7.88 3.25
C VAL A 168 -6.45 7.59 3.55
N ASP A 169 -6.74 6.98 4.69
CA ASP A 169 -8.10 6.57 5.03
C ASP A 169 -9.05 7.77 5.18
N ALA A 170 -8.58 8.87 5.75
CA ALA A 170 -9.37 10.11 5.86
C ALA A 170 -9.65 10.80 4.51
N TYR A 171 -8.85 10.53 3.49
CA TYR A 171 -9.13 10.97 2.13
C TYR A 171 -10.16 10.07 1.44
N ASP A 172 -10.04 8.76 1.61
CA ASP A 172 -10.88 7.76 0.96
C ASP A 172 -12.25 7.62 1.65
N HIS A 173 -12.28 7.75 2.98
CA HIS A 173 -13.46 7.58 3.83
C HIS A 173 -13.70 8.79 4.75
N PRO A 174 -13.85 10.02 4.21
CA PRO A 174 -13.96 11.24 5.01
C PRO A 174 -15.14 11.23 5.98
N GLU A 175 -16.19 10.47 5.70
CA GLU A 175 -17.38 10.35 6.55
C GLU A 175 -17.08 9.77 7.95
N LEU A 176 -16.03 8.95 8.08
CA LEU A 176 -15.60 8.38 9.36
C LEU A 176 -14.99 9.43 10.30
N TYR A 177 -14.49 10.52 9.74
CA TYR A 177 -13.72 11.56 10.45
C TYR A 177 -14.45 12.89 10.58
N LEU A 178 -15.54 13.07 9.83
CA LEU A 178 -16.25 14.34 9.73
C LEU A 178 -16.70 14.85 11.11
N HIS A 179 -16.35 16.10 11.43
CA HIS A 179 -16.60 16.80 12.69
C HIS A 179 -15.87 16.25 13.92
N LYS A 180 -15.00 15.23 13.76
CA LYS A 180 -14.24 14.67 14.87
C LYS A 180 -12.96 15.44 15.14
N GLU A 181 -12.51 15.38 16.37
CA GLU A 181 -11.21 15.89 16.79
C GLU A 181 -10.11 14.87 16.49
N ILE A 182 -9.07 15.29 15.78
CA ILE A 182 -7.90 14.48 15.51
C ILE A 182 -6.73 15.05 16.29
N ASP A 183 -6.09 14.20 17.09
CA ASP A 183 -4.96 14.54 17.94
C ASP A 183 -3.72 13.78 17.45
N PHE A 184 -2.73 14.49 16.94
CA PHE A 184 -1.57 13.91 16.30
C PHE A 184 -0.35 14.81 16.35
N LYS A 185 0.83 14.26 16.13
CA LYS A 185 2.09 15.01 16.03
C LYS A 185 2.44 15.28 14.57
N GLY A 186 2.70 16.55 14.25
CA GLY A 186 3.10 16.99 12.92
C GLY A 186 4.13 18.09 12.93
N GLN A 187 4.87 18.20 11.83
CA GLN A 187 5.82 19.29 11.63
C GLN A 187 5.12 20.45 10.89
N ILE A 188 5.33 21.65 11.35
CA ILE A 188 4.71 22.84 10.72
C ILE A 188 5.35 23.11 9.35
N PHE A 189 4.53 23.16 8.32
CA PHE A 189 4.92 23.57 6.99
C PHE A 189 4.03 24.73 6.52
N ARG A 190 4.66 25.82 6.04
CA ARG A 190 3.96 26.99 5.50
C ARG A 190 4.51 27.32 4.13
N PRO A 191 3.81 26.94 3.05
CA PRO A 191 4.16 27.35 1.69
C PRO A 191 4.19 28.87 1.55
N LYS A 192 5.04 29.37 0.67
CA LYS A 192 5.12 30.80 0.37
C LYS A 192 3.76 31.28 -0.19
N GLY A 193 3.22 32.33 0.42
CA GLY A 193 1.92 32.91 0.04
C GLY A 193 0.71 32.33 0.77
N MET A 194 0.90 31.37 1.69
CA MET A 194 -0.17 30.88 2.55
C MET A 194 -0.58 31.97 3.56
N PRO A 195 -1.88 32.14 3.86
CA PRO A 195 -2.38 33.08 4.87
C PRO A 195 -1.72 32.85 6.24
N ASP A 196 -1.57 33.93 7.04
CA ASP A 196 -0.91 33.88 8.35
C ASP A 196 -1.60 32.98 9.38
N ASN A 197 -2.89 32.73 9.20
CA ASN A 197 -3.71 31.84 10.03
C ASN A 197 -3.85 30.42 9.43
N MET A 198 -3.01 30.07 8.46
CA MET A 198 -3.01 28.74 7.85
C MET A 198 -1.63 28.12 7.87
N PHE A 199 -1.59 26.81 7.96
CA PHE A 199 -0.39 25.97 7.82
C PHE A 199 -0.78 24.56 7.39
N VAL A 200 0.20 23.73 7.09
CA VAL A 200 0.01 22.32 6.84
C VAL A 200 0.83 21.55 7.89
N PRO A 201 0.20 20.84 8.82
CA PRO A 201 0.90 19.90 9.67
C PRO A 201 1.29 18.68 8.82
N VAL A 202 2.58 18.47 8.65
CA VAL A 202 3.10 17.43 7.76
C VAL A 202 3.87 16.37 8.51
N ARG A 203 3.91 15.17 7.93
CA ARG A 203 4.88 14.12 8.24
C ARG A 203 5.64 13.76 6.98
N GLU A 204 6.87 13.32 7.16
CA GLU A 204 7.63 12.67 6.09
C GLU A 204 7.05 11.28 5.87
N ILE A 205 6.58 11.03 4.64
CA ILE A 205 6.00 9.74 4.25
C ILE A 205 6.86 9.14 3.15
N MET A 206 7.28 7.90 3.35
CA MET A 206 7.94 7.09 2.33
C MET A 206 6.88 6.28 1.58
N THR A 207 6.88 6.41 0.24
CA THR A 207 5.92 5.70 -0.60
C THR A 207 6.51 4.40 -1.17
N CYS A 208 7.74 4.41 -1.66
CA CYS A 208 8.35 3.21 -2.24
C CYS A 208 9.81 2.96 -1.81
N CYS A 209 10.62 3.99 -1.64
CA CYS A 209 12.03 3.86 -1.26
C CYS A 209 12.55 5.13 -0.59
N ALA A 210 13.77 5.07 -0.06
CA ALA A 210 14.38 6.20 0.66
C ALA A 210 14.51 7.48 -0.18
N ASP A 211 14.55 7.38 -1.51
CA ASP A 211 14.63 8.52 -2.42
C ASP A 211 13.26 9.16 -2.69
N ASP A 212 12.16 8.50 -2.26
CA ASP A 212 10.79 8.97 -2.45
C ASP A 212 10.10 9.32 -1.13
N VAL A 213 10.82 9.99 -0.25
CA VAL A 213 10.27 10.56 0.98
C VAL A 213 9.73 11.96 0.68
N ARG A 214 8.46 12.18 0.97
CA ARG A 214 7.78 13.47 0.75
C ARG A 214 6.97 13.89 1.97
N TYR A 215 6.67 15.18 2.04
CA TYR A 215 5.81 15.75 3.07
C TYR A 215 4.35 15.66 2.67
N TYR A 216 3.55 15.03 3.53
CA TYR A 216 2.10 14.93 3.37
C TYR A 216 1.40 15.49 4.60
N GLY A 217 0.25 16.10 4.38
CA GLY A 217 -0.61 16.65 5.41
C GLY A 217 -1.79 17.39 4.82
N TYR A 218 -2.79 17.67 5.63
CA TYR A 218 -3.97 18.43 5.24
C TYR A 218 -3.84 19.89 5.65
N PRO A 219 -4.37 20.86 4.86
CA PRO A 219 -4.41 22.26 5.25
C PRO A 219 -5.10 22.42 6.60
N CYS A 220 -4.49 23.19 7.50
CA CYS A 220 -5.04 23.51 8.80
C CYS A 220 -5.29 25.02 8.90
N LYS A 221 -6.52 25.38 9.26
CA LYS A 221 -6.97 26.76 9.49
C LYS A 221 -7.04 27.02 10.99
N ALA A 222 -6.59 28.19 11.41
CA ALA A 222 -6.72 28.67 12.79
C ALA A 222 -7.56 29.96 12.80
N GLU A 223 -8.16 30.27 13.96
CA GLU A 223 -8.90 31.53 14.14
C GLU A 223 -7.99 32.74 14.11
N MET A 224 -6.76 32.59 14.62
CA MET A 224 -5.77 33.67 14.73
C MET A 224 -4.48 33.31 14.01
N LYS A 225 -3.62 34.31 13.83
CA LYS A 225 -2.25 34.12 13.33
C LYS A 225 -1.49 33.13 14.20
N ILE A 226 -0.78 32.22 13.55
CA ILE A 226 0.03 31.20 14.20
C ILE A 226 1.49 31.66 14.29
N ASP A 227 2.04 31.62 15.49
CA ASP A 227 3.44 32.00 15.78
C ASP A 227 4.38 30.77 15.85
N ALA A 228 4.02 29.66 15.24
CA ALA A 228 4.89 28.49 15.16
C ALA A 228 5.81 28.60 13.93
N LYS A 229 7.10 28.31 14.14
CA LYS A 229 8.10 28.33 13.07
C LYS A 229 7.94 27.13 12.15
N THR A 230 8.15 27.33 10.86
CA THR A 230 8.26 26.22 9.88
C THR A 230 9.32 25.23 10.37
N LYS A 231 9.03 23.94 10.22
CA LYS A 231 9.85 22.81 10.69
C LYS A 231 9.85 22.56 12.19
N SER A 232 9.08 23.30 13.01
CA SER A 232 8.91 22.93 14.42
C SER A 232 7.93 21.75 14.55
N TRP A 233 8.20 20.85 15.49
CA TRP A 233 7.31 19.75 15.82
C TRP A 233 6.28 20.21 16.84
N MET A 234 5.02 19.89 16.58
CA MET A 234 3.90 20.27 17.41
C MET A 234 2.97 19.08 17.64
N GLN A 235 2.45 18.95 18.86
CA GLN A 235 1.23 18.17 19.10
C GLN A 235 0.06 19.03 18.68
N ILE A 236 -0.80 18.52 17.83
CA ILE A 236 -1.87 19.26 17.15
C ILE A 236 -3.18 18.56 17.41
N ARG A 237 -4.13 19.31 17.91
CA ARG A 237 -5.53 18.89 18.02
C ARG A 237 -6.36 19.76 17.09
N ALA A 238 -7.04 19.14 16.14
CA ALA A 238 -7.79 19.85 15.13
C ALA A 238 -9.08 19.09 14.78
N ARG A 239 -10.13 19.84 14.44
CA ARG A 239 -11.37 19.25 13.93
C ARG A 239 -11.25 18.98 12.45
N PHE A 240 -11.62 17.77 12.04
CA PHE A 240 -11.61 17.35 10.64
C PHE A 240 -12.90 17.78 9.94
N GLU A 241 -12.73 18.40 8.78
CA GLU A 241 -13.83 18.81 7.88
C GLU A 241 -13.49 18.42 6.44
N TYR A 242 -14.51 18.38 5.58
CA TYR A 242 -14.35 18.01 4.17
C TYR A 242 -15.02 19.09 3.29
N GLU A 243 -14.19 19.97 2.73
CA GLU A 243 -14.64 21.20 2.08
C GLU A 243 -14.09 21.38 0.65
N ALA A 244 -14.79 22.21 -0.13
CA ALA A 244 -14.27 22.68 -1.40
C ALA A 244 -13.22 23.78 -1.15
N VAL A 245 -11.93 23.46 -1.41
CA VAL A 245 -10.82 24.40 -1.15
C VAL A 245 -10.36 25.13 -2.41
N SER A 246 -10.78 24.71 -3.57
CA SER A 246 -10.41 25.32 -4.85
C SER A 246 -11.61 25.86 -5.60
N SER A 247 -11.34 26.83 -6.50
CA SER A 247 -12.33 27.35 -7.47
C SER A 247 -12.88 26.28 -8.44
N PHE A 248 -12.32 25.09 -8.45
CA PHE A 248 -12.77 23.94 -9.24
C PHE A 248 -13.81 23.07 -8.52
N GLY A 249 -14.18 23.39 -7.27
CA GLY A 249 -15.24 22.71 -6.54
C GLY A 249 -14.89 21.32 -6.00
N ASN A 250 -13.69 20.84 -6.16
CA ASN A 250 -13.28 19.56 -5.58
C ASN A 250 -13.16 19.69 -4.05
N LYS A 251 -13.84 18.80 -3.35
CA LYS A 251 -13.74 18.72 -1.89
C LYS A 251 -12.47 17.99 -1.50
N GLN A 252 -11.89 18.40 -0.38
CA GLN A 252 -10.72 17.74 0.21
C GLN A 252 -10.76 17.89 1.74
N PRO A 253 -10.01 17.05 2.47
CA PRO A 253 -9.84 17.22 3.90
C PRO A 253 -9.22 18.56 4.28
N VAL A 254 -9.79 19.19 5.30
CA VAL A 254 -9.31 20.44 5.91
C VAL A 254 -9.40 20.30 7.42
N LEU A 255 -8.39 20.75 8.11
CA LEU A 255 -8.36 20.76 9.57
C LEU A 255 -8.65 22.16 10.11
N TYR A 256 -9.38 22.23 11.22
CA TYR A 256 -9.61 23.45 11.99
C TYR A 256 -8.91 23.32 13.34
N LEU A 257 -7.89 24.14 13.54
CA LEU A 257 -7.08 24.09 14.75
C LEU A 257 -7.92 24.35 15.99
N ILE A 258 -7.84 23.45 16.97
CA ILE A 258 -8.43 23.60 18.30
C ILE A 258 -7.33 24.02 19.27
N ASP A 259 -6.21 23.28 19.25
CA ASP A 259 -5.10 23.50 20.17
C ASP A 259 -3.78 23.00 19.54
N MET A 260 -2.66 23.60 19.99
CA MET A 260 -1.36 23.24 19.48
C MET A 260 -0.28 23.56 20.53
N GLU A 261 0.57 22.60 20.86
CA GLU A 261 1.68 22.77 21.78
C GLU A 261 2.99 22.22 21.21
N PRO A 262 4.16 22.76 21.62
CA PRO A 262 5.44 22.23 21.19
C PRO A 262 5.63 20.76 21.59
N ALA A 263 6.09 19.96 20.65
CA ALA A 263 6.36 18.55 20.86
C ALA A 263 7.82 18.20 20.52
N ALA A 264 8.31 17.15 21.16
CA ALA A 264 9.57 16.54 20.74
C ALA A 264 9.43 15.87 19.38
N GLU A 265 10.51 15.87 18.63
CA GLU A 265 10.60 15.11 17.37
C GLU A 265 10.30 13.63 17.65
N PRO A 266 9.45 12.98 16.84
CA PRO A 266 9.15 11.56 17.02
C PRO A 266 10.39 10.70 16.76
N GLU A 267 10.45 9.53 17.39
CA GLU A 267 11.52 8.55 17.15
C GLU A 267 11.51 8.11 15.66
N ASP A 268 10.31 7.79 15.14
CA ASP A 268 10.09 7.49 13.73
C ASP A 268 9.68 8.76 12.98
N LYS A 269 10.66 9.44 12.37
CA LYS A 269 10.39 10.67 11.58
C LYS A 269 9.61 10.36 10.32
N VAL A 270 9.98 9.29 9.64
CA VAL A 270 9.37 8.82 8.40
C VAL A 270 8.31 7.79 8.74
N VAL A 271 7.11 8.01 8.24
CA VAL A 271 5.99 7.07 8.36
C VAL A 271 5.62 6.51 6.99
N TYR A 272 4.71 5.56 6.96
CA TYR A 272 4.30 4.88 5.72
C TYR A 272 2.81 5.10 5.48
N LEU A 273 2.42 5.11 4.20
CA LEU A 273 1.01 5.09 3.80
C LEU A 273 0.44 3.73 4.16
N GLY A 274 -0.44 3.62 5.09
CA GLY A 274 -1.03 2.44 5.72
C GLY A 274 -1.33 1.19 4.93
#